data_64f55b84abf8abdb90d4de78ce805c27
#
_entry.id   64f55b84abf8abdb90d4de78ce805c27
#
_cell.length_a   1.000
_cell.length_b   1.000
_cell.length_c   1.000
_cell.angle_alpha   90.00
_cell.angle_beta   90.00
_cell.angle_gamma   90.00
#
_symmetry.space_group_name_H-M   'P 1'
#
loop_
_entity.id
_entity.type
_entity.pdbx_description
1 polymer ?
#
loop_
_entity_poly.entity_id
_entity_poly.type
_entity_poly.pdbx_seq_one_letter_code
_entity_poly.pdbx_strand_id
1 'polypeptide(L)'
;MRIVRSIADLRAARQALGKLAFVPTMGNLHAGHVSLVHLARSRAKHVAASIFVNRLQFAPREDFDSYPRTFEADCEKLRAEGVELLFAPDERVLYPQPQAYIVEPPPIATELEGAFRPRFFHGVATVVLKLFNCVQPDVAVFGKKDYQQLMIVRNMVAQFDLPLEIVPGETVREADGLAMSSRNTYLSAAERTEAPRLHAELASIGEAVRSGRTDFDSLVSQATHRLADAGWQPDYVSIRRRADLAPATGGDTGLVVLGAAKLGATRLIDNLEIAP
;
A
#
# COMPACT_ATOMS: atom_id res chain seq x y z
N MET A 1 -15.49 19.23 -4.94
CA MET A 1 -14.20 18.95 -4.25
C MET A 1 -13.41 20.23 -4.05
N ARG A 2 -13.09 20.57 -2.80
CA ARG A 2 -12.20 21.67 -2.45
C ARG A 2 -10.75 21.16 -2.45
N ILE A 3 -9.86 21.84 -3.19
CA ILE A 3 -8.42 21.51 -3.21
C ILE A 3 -7.71 22.51 -2.30
N VAL A 4 -6.93 22.00 -1.35
CA VAL A 4 -6.13 22.78 -0.40
C VAL A 4 -4.67 22.35 -0.47
N ARG A 5 -3.77 23.31 -0.37
CA ARG A 5 -2.33 23.08 -0.49
C ARG A 5 -1.56 23.46 0.77
N SER A 6 -2.16 24.22 1.68
CA SER A 6 -1.56 24.57 2.97
C SER A 6 -2.19 23.79 4.12
N ILE A 7 -1.44 23.58 5.20
CA ILE A 7 -1.96 22.95 6.43
C ILE A 7 -3.01 23.84 7.09
N ALA A 8 -2.87 25.15 7.01
CA ALA A 8 -3.84 26.10 7.59
C ALA A 8 -5.20 25.98 6.89
N ASP A 9 -5.23 25.99 5.54
CA ASP A 9 -6.46 25.84 4.76
C ASP A 9 -7.09 24.47 4.96
N LEU A 10 -6.26 23.40 5.09
CA LEU A 10 -6.71 22.05 5.38
C LEU A 10 -7.46 22.01 6.72
N ARG A 11 -6.85 22.54 7.78
CA ARG A 11 -7.45 22.57 9.12
C ARG A 11 -8.74 23.40 9.17
N ALA A 12 -8.75 24.56 8.50
CA ALA A 12 -9.95 25.37 8.38
C ALA A 12 -11.09 24.61 7.64
N ALA A 13 -10.76 23.90 6.55
CA ALA A 13 -11.74 23.09 5.85
C ALA A 13 -12.23 21.90 6.70
N ARG A 14 -11.31 21.23 7.45
CA ARG A 14 -11.65 20.11 8.34
C ARG A 14 -12.64 20.48 9.44
N GLN A 15 -12.51 21.67 10.04
CA GLN A 15 -13.39 22.13 11.11
C GLN A 15 -14.87 22.20 10.70
N ALA A 16 -15.16 22.41 9.42
CA ALA A 16 -16.52 22.45 8.90
C ALA A 16 -17.13 21.06 8.61
N LEU A 17 -16.33 20.00 8.72
CA LEU A 17 -16.73 18.64 8.41
C LEU A 17 -16.98 17.86 9.71
N GLY A 18 -18.01 17.01 9.70
CA GLY A 18 -18.26 16.02 10.75
C GLY A 18 -17.31 14.83 10.64
N LYS A 19 -17.83 13.60 10.83
CA LYS A 19 -17.04 12.37 10.70
C LYS A 19 -16.42 12.27 9.30
N LEU A 20 -15.09 12.16 9.26
CA LEU A 20 -14.27 12.22 8.04
C LEU A 20 -13.51 10.93 7.81
N ALA A 21 -13.67 10.32 6.64
CA ALA A 21 -12.78 9.27 6.15
C ALA A 21 -11.68 9.86 5.26
N PHE A 22 -10.49 9.28 5.32
CA PHE A 22 -9.31 9.73 4.59
C PHE A 22 -8.65 8.62 3.78
N VAL A 23 -8.32 8.93 2.52
CA VAL A 23 -7.59 8.04 1.62
C VAL A 23 -6.27 8.71 1.23
N PRO A 24 -5.15 8.37 1.88
CA PRO A 24 -3.84 8.90 1.49
C PRO A 24 -3.36 8.22 0.20
N THR A 25 -2.91 9.03 -0.78
CA THR A 25 -2.36 8.54 -2.04
C THR A 25 -1.12 9.32 -2.48
N MET A 26 -0.37 8.76 -3.42
CA MET A 26 0.71 9.46 -4.10
C MET A 26 0.30 10.00 -5.49
N GLY A 27 -0.96 9.87 -5.87
CA GLY A 27 -1.44 10.18 -7.22
C GLY A 27 -1.33 8.99 -8.19
N ASN A 28 -1.49 9.28 -9.49
CA ASN A 28 -1.63 8.29 -10.56
C ASN A 28 -2.71 7.24 -10.23
N LEU A 29 -3.91 7.76 -9.96
CA LEU A 29 -5.01 6.98 -9.43
C LEU A 29 -5.55 5.98 -10.47
N HIS A 30 -5.81 4.77 -10.02
CA HIS A 30 -6.44 3.68 -10.78
C HIS A 30 -7.64 3.12 -10.00
N ALA A 31 -8.37 2.17 -10.57
CA ALA A 31 -9.59 1.61 -9.96
C ALA A 31 -9.36 1.06 -8.53
N GLY A 32 -8.15 0.59 -8.22
CA GLY A 32 -7.79 0.20 -6.86
C GLY A 32 -7.85 1.38 -5.86
N HIS A 33 -7.44 2.59 -6.24
CA HIS A 33 -7.60 3.77 -5.40
C HIS A 33 -9.07 4.21 -5.30
N VAL A 34 -9.81 4.12 -6.42
CA VAL A 34 -11.25 4.43 -6.46
C VAL A 34 -12.03 3.52 -5.51
N SER A 35 -11.70 2.22 -5.46
CA SER A 35 -12.35 1.30 -4.52
C SER A 35 -12.13 1.68 -3.06
N LEU A 36 -10.95 2.24 -2.71
CA LEU A 36 -10.69 2.75 -1.35
C LEU A 36 -11.55 4.00 -1.06
N VAL A 37 -11.79 4.87 -2.04
CA VAL A 37 -12.71 6.02 -1.90
C VAL A 37 -14.14 5.53 -1.68
N HIS A 38 -14.62 4.53 -2.42
CA HIS A 38 -15.93 3.92 -2.21
C HIS A 38 -16.06 3.33 -0.79
N LEU A 39 -15.02 2.62 -0.33
CA LEU A 39 -14.99 2.08 1.02
C LEU A 39 -14.99 3.20 2.08
N ALA A 40 -14.24 4.28 1.86
CA ALA A 40 -14.22 5.45 2.73
C ALA A 40 -15.62 6.08 2.85
N ARG A 41 -16.35 6.22 1.75
CA ARG A 41 -17.73 6.74 1.74
C ARG A 41 -18.72 5.86 2.51
N SER A 42 -18.48 4.56 2.60
CA SER A 42 -19.31 3.66 3.41
C SER A 42 -19.05 3.79 4.92
N ARG A 43 -17.96 4.46 5.32
CA ARG A 43 -17.51 4.58 6.72
C ARG A 43 -17.77 5.96 7.32
N ALA A 44 -17.84 7.00 6.50
CA ALA A 44 -18.07 8.37 6.96
C ALA A 44 -18.85 9.18 5.94
N LYS A 45 -19.54 10.24 6.42
CA LYS A 45 -20.32 11.15 5.58
C LYS A 45 -19.43 11.95 4.65
N HIS A 46 -18.25 12.34 5.12
CA HIS A 46 -17.31 13.17 4.39
C HIS A 46 -16.05 12.39 4.04
N VAL A 47 -15.52 12.61 2.85
CA VAL A 47 -14.29 11.94 2.38
C VAL A 47 -13.26 13.00 1.98
N ALA A 48 -12.06 12.84 2.53
CA ALA A 48 -10.86 13.53 2.09
C ALA A 48 -9.89 12.56 1.43
N ALA A 49 -9.12 13.06 0.49
CA ALA A 49 -7.96 12.35 -0.06
C ALA A 49 -6.71 13.24 0.02
N SER A 50 -5.53 12.63 -0.10
CA SER A 50 -4.32 13.39 -0.39
C SER A 50 -3.64 12.88 -1.66
N ILE A 51 -2.94 13.80 -2.33
CA ILE A 51 -1.98 13.47 -3.39
C ILE A 51 -0.64 14.07 -2.98
N PHE A 52 0.28 13.21 -2.54
CA PHE A 52 1.62 13.62 -2.13
C PHE A 52 2.64 12.52 -2.38
N VAL A 53 3.60 12.75 -3.27
CA VAL A 53 4.73 11.84 -3.50
C VAL A 53 5.79 12.12 -2.45
N ASN A 54 5.95 11.20 -1.50
CA ASN A 54 6.80 11.37 -0.32
C ASN A 54 8.25 10.94 -0.58
N ARG A 55 9.17 11.89 -0.67
CA ARG A 55 10.60 11.60 -0.90
C ARG A 55 11.22 10.68 0.15
N LEU A 56 10.79 10.77 1.41
CA LEU A 56 11.37 9.99 2.53
C LEU A 56 11.21 8.46 2.39
N GLN A 57 10.29 8.01 1.53
CA GLN A 57 10.04 6.58 1.29
C GLN A 57 10.69 6.05 0.00
N PHE A 58 11.52 6.86 -0.67
CA PHE A 58 12.25 6.44 -1.86
C PHE A 58 13.74 6.38 -1.56
N ALA A 59 14.37 5.27 -1.94
CA ALA A 59 15.82 5.17 -1.93
C ALA A 59 16.45 6.05 -3.03
N PRO A 60 17.73 6.42 -2.93
CA PRO A 60 18.37 7.35 -3.86
C PRO A 60 18.32 6.97 -5.34
N ARG A 61 18.04 5.72 -5.68
CA ARG A 61 17.98 5.19 -7.06
C ARG A 61 16.59 4.63 -7.42
N GLU A 62 15.58 4.87 -6.58
CA GLU A 62 14.20 4.51 -6.88
C GLU A 62 13.53 5.54 -7.79
N ASP A 63 12.32 5.23 -8.23
CA ASP A 63 11.53 5.94 -9.23
C ASP A 63 10.89 7.26 -8.73
N PHE A 64 11.46 7.96 -7.75
CA PHE A 64 10.89 9.20 -7.22
C PHE A 64 10.72 10.28 -8.28
N ASP A 65 11.76 10.53 -9.09
CA ASP A 65 11.72 11.59 -10.09
C ASP A 65 10.87 11.22 -11.31
N SER A 66 10.81 9.93 -11.65
CA SER A 66 9.98 9.37 -12.74
C SER A 66 8.60 8.89 -12.28
N TYR A 67 8.28 8.99 -10.98
CA TYR A 67 6.97 8.56 -10.46
C TYR A 67 5.85 9.35 -11.18
N PRO A 68 4.83 8.67 -11.73
CA PRO A 68 3.81 9.31 -12.54
C PRO A 68 3.05 10.40 -11.76
N ARG A 69 2.95 11.58 -12.34
CA ARG A 69 2.23 12.74 -11.79
C ARG A 69 1.12 13.15 -12.74
N THR A 70 -0.10 12.71 -12.46
CA THR A 70 -1.29 12.87 -13.29
C THR A 70 -2.36 13.71 -12.58
N PHE A 71 -1.94 14.81 -11.95
CA PHE A 71 -2.74 15.57 -10.97
C PHE A 71 -4.14 15.94 -11.48
N GLU A 72 -4.27 16.46 -12.71
CA GLU A 72 -5.57 16.88 -13.24
C GLU A 72 -6.51 15.69 -13.45
N ALA A 73 -6.02 14.61 -14.04
CA ALA A 73 -6.79 13.38 -14.23
C ALA A 73 -7.17 12.73 -12.88
N ASP A 74 -6.29 12.81 -11.89
CA ASP A 74 -6.57 12.33 -10.53
C ASP A 74 -7.66 13.18 -9.87
N CYS A 75 -7.61 14.50 -10.04
CA CYS A 75 -8.65 15.40 -9.56
C CYS A 75 -10.02 15.12 -10.19
N GLU A 76 -10.07 14.80 -11.48
CA GLU A 76 -11.31 14.42 -12.17
C GLU A 76 -11.90 13.14 -11.58
N LYS A 77 -11.07 12.10 -11.40
CA LYS A 77 -11.48 10.84 -10.75
C LYS A 77 -12.03 11.08 -9.35
N LEU A 78 -11.30 11.82 -8.50
CA LEU A 78 -11.73 12.09 -7.14
C LEU A 78 -13.02 12.93 -7.07
N ARG A 79 -13.23 13.87 -8.00
CA ARG A 79 -14.50 14.62 -8.09
C ARG A 79 -15.67 13.72 -8.49
N ALA A 80 -15.46 12.84 -9.48
CA ALA A 80 -16.49 11.91 -9.94
C ALA A 80 -16.93 10.98 -8.81
N GLU A 81 -16.00 10.59 -7.93
CA GLU A 81 -16.24 9.76 -6.76
C GLU A 81 -16.78 10.53 -5.55
N GLY A 82 -17.02 11.82 -5.68
CA GLY A 82 -17.61 12.64 -4.62
C GLY A 82 -16.69 12.93 -3.44
N VAL A 83 -15.36 12.91 -3.64
CA VAL A 83 -14.41 13.39 -2.64
C VAL A 83 -14.64 14.89 -2.42
N GLU A 84 -14.77 15.30 -1.15
CA GLU A 84 -15.10 16.69 -0.81
C GLU A 84 -13.86 17.54 -0.59
N LEU A 85 -12.79 16.96 -0.06
CA LEU A 85 -11.57 17.67 0.31
C LEU A 85 -10.34 16.92 -0.24
N LEU A 86 -9.53 17.60 -1.04
CA LEU A 86 -8.25 17.11 -1.52
C LEU A 86 -7.12 17.93 -0.91
N PHE A 87 -6.26 17.28 -0.14
CA PHE A 87 -5.01 17.84 0.32
C PHE A 87 -3.87 17.50 -0.64
N ALA A 88 -3.37 18.49 -1.34
CA ALA A 88 -2.31 18.35 -2.34
C ALA A 88 -1.15 19.31 -2.05
N PRO A 89 -0.41 19.09 -0.94
CA PRO A 89 0.72 19.93 -0.56
C PRO A 89 1.92 19.67 -1.49
N ASP A 90 2.77 20.68 -1.64
CA ASP A 90 4.12 20.42 -2.13
C ASP A 90 5.04 19.98 -0.96
N GLU A 91 6.28 19.57 -1.31
CA GLU A 91 7.24 19.05 -0.35
C GLU A 91 7.57 20.08 0.76
N ARG A 92 7.65 21.37 0.42
CA ARG A 92 8.00 22.43 1.38
C ARG A 92 6.90 22.70 2.40
N VAL A 93 5.66 22.36 2.09
CA VAL A 93 4.54 22.47 3.03
C VAL A 93 4.60 21.38 4.09
N LEU A 94 4.86 20.12 3.69
CA LEU A 94 5.01 19.04 4.66
C LEU A 94 6.40 19.00 5.32
N TYR A 95 7.43 19.38 4.60
CA TYR A 95 8.83 19.37 5.06
C TYR A 95 9.48 20.75 4.85
N PRO A 96 9.07 21.80 5.62
CA PRO A 96 9.64 23.14 5.51
C PRO A 96 11.12 23.19 5.95
N GLN A 97 11.56 22.17 6.67
CA GLN A 97 12.95 21.91 7.06
C GLN A 97 13.23 20.41 6.87
N PRO A 98 14.50 19.99 6.77
CA PRO A 98 14.85 18.57 6.76
C PRO A 98 14.19 17.84 7.93
N GLN A 99 13.50 16.72 7.64
CA GLN A 99 12.73 15.98 8.63
C GLN A 99 13.68 15.23 9.58
N ALA A 100 13.88 15.77 10.77
CA ALA A 100 14.75 15.20 11.80
C ALA A 100 14.03 14.22 12.73
N TYR A 101 12.76 14.47 13.03
CA TYR A 101 11.92 13.58 13.85
C TYR A 101 11.31 12.49 12.98
N ILE A 102 11.76 11.27 13.15
CA ILE A 102 11.36 10.11 12.33
C ILE A 102 10.63 9.11 13.22
N VAL A 103 9.57 8.52 12.71
CA VAL A 103 8.93 7.36 13.35
C VAL A 103 9.83 6.15 13.12
N GLU A 104 10.29 5.52 14.20
CA GLU A 104 11.00 4.24 14.16
C GLU A 104 9.97 3.12 14.10
N PRO A 105 9.86 2.37 12.99
CA PRO A 105 8.91 1.28 12.89
C PRO A 105 9.44 0.02 13.60
N PRO A 106 8.56 -0.97 13.93
CA PRO A 106 8.97 -2.20 14.61
C PRO A 106 9.91 -3.06 13.75
N PRO A 107 10.61 -4.06 14.34
CA PRO A 107 11.61 -4.89 13.64
C PRO A 107 11.11 -5.55 12.34
N ILE A 108 9.82 -5.90 12.26
CA ILE A 108 9.23 -6.43 11.01
C ILE A 108 9.44 -5.50 9.80
N ALA A 109 9.64 -4.23 10.01
CA ALA A 109 9.92 -3.25 8.97
C ALA A 109 11.29 -3.42 8.30
N THR A 110 12.15 -4.29 8.81
CA THR A 110 13.44 -4.67 8.21
C THR A 110 13.39 -6.00 7.45
N GLU A 111 12.24 -6.68 7.47
CA GLU A 111 11.98 -7.91 6.73
C GLU A 111 11.12 -7.63 5.49
N LEU A 112 10.94 -8.63 4.63
CA LEU A 112 10.09 -8.57 3.43
C LEU A 112 10.42 -7.32 2.57
N GLU A 113 9.45 -6.40 2.37
CA GLU A 113 9.71 -5.15 1.65
C GLU A 113 10.89 -4.35 2.23
N GLY A 114 11.01 -4.31 3.55
CA GLY A 114 12.05 -3.54 4.23
C GLY A 114 13.46 -4.08 4.04
N ALA A 115 13.61 -5.39 3.79
CA ALA A 115 14.91 -5.99 3.48
C ALA A 115 15.45 -5.53 2.12
N PHE A 116 14.55 -5.26 1.16
CA PHE A 116 14.89 -4.82 -0.20
C PHE A 116 14.81 -3.29 -0.38
N ARG A 117 14.15 -2.60 0.55
CA ARG A 117 13.96 -1.15 0.55
C ARG A 117 14.34 -0.57 1.91
N PRO A 118 15.63 -0.50 2.25
CA PRO A 118 16.08 0.01 3.54
C PRO A 118 15.50 1.39 3.85
N ARG A 119 14.99 1.58 5.07
CA ARG A 119 14.34 2.81 5.57
C ARG A 119 13.00 3.19 4.90
N PHE A 120 12.47 2.38 3.99
CA PHE A 120 11.18 2.62 3.34
C PHE A 120 10.07 2.87 4.38
N PHE A 121 9.94 1.98 5.34
CA PHE A 121 8.87 2.10 6.35
C PHE A 121 9.09 3.24 7.36
N HIS A 122 10.31 3.71 7.57
CA HIS A 122 10.55 4.94 8.33
C HIS A 122 9.92 6.14 7.59
N GLY A 123 10.11 6.21 6.28
CA GLY A 123 9.51 7.23 5.44
C GLY A 123 7.98 7.15 5.41
N VAL A 124 7.43 5.94 5.25
CA VAL A 124 5.97 5.70 5.24
C VAL A 124 5.33 6.04 6.59
N ALA A 125 5.84 5.50 7.69
CA ALA A 125 5.28 5.75 9.02
C ALA A 125 5.32 7.24 9.37
N THR A 126 6.43 7.92 9.04
CA THR A 126 6.60 9.35 9.31
C THR A 126 5.61 10.19 8.51
N VAL A 127 5.47 9.97 7.19
CA VAL A 127 4.54 10.75 6.38
C VAL A 127 3.10 10.47 6.74
N VAL A 128 2.74 9.21 7.00
CA VAL A 128 1.37 8.84 7.37
C VAL A 128 0.97 9.45 8.70
N LEU A 129 1.82 9.38 9.72
CA LEU A 129 1.57 10.07 11.00
C LEU A 129 1.41 11.57 10.80
N LYS A 130 2.24 12.18 9.96
CA LYS A 130 2.19 13.60 9.65
C LYS A 130 0.89 13.98 8.93
N LEU A 131 0.44 13.17 7.96
CA LEU A 131 -0.83 13.35 7.29
C LEU A 131 -2.01 13.21 8.26
N PHE A 132 -1.98 12.24 9.18
CA PHE A 132 -3.01 12.08 10.21
C PHE A 132 -3.09 13.32 11.12
N ASN A 133 -1.95 13.86 11.54
CA ASN A 133 -1.91 15.09 12.33
C ASN A 133 -2.40 16.33 11.57
N CYS A 134 -2.24 16.37 10.25
CA CYS A 134 -2.73 17.48 9.41
C CYS A 134 -4.23 17.36 9.14
N VAL A 135 -4.69 16.18 8.71
CA VAL A 135 -6.07 15.92 8.27
C VAL A 135 -7.01 15.66 9.45
N GLN A 136 -6.52 15.03 10.51
CA GLN A 136 -7.31 14.61 11.68
C GLN A 136 -8.56 13.80 11.28
N PRO A 137 -8.39 12.67 10.56
CA PRO A 137 -9.52 11.85 10.14
C PRO A 137 -10.06 11.02 11.31
N ASP A 138 -11.33 10.61 11.22
CA ASP A 138 -11.92 9.62 12.12
C ASP A 138 -11.68 8.19 11.62
N VAL A 139 -11.50 8.05 10.31
CA VAL A 139 -11.24 6.77 9.62
C VAL A 139 -10.17 7.01 8.55
N ALA A 140 -9.23 6.09 8.41
CA ALA A 140 -8.30 6.08 7.26
C ALA A 140 -8.34 4.73 6.55
N VAL A 141 -8.37 4.75 5.21
CA VAL A 141 -8.51 3.55 4.38
C VAL A 141 -7.21 3.27 3.67
N PHE A 142 -6.70 2.03 3.81
CA PHE A 142 -5.48 1.55 3.17
C PHE A 142 -5.73 0.25 2.44
N GLY A 143 -5.10 0.08 1.27
CA GLY A 143 -5.23 -1.14 0.47
C GLY A 143 -4.42 -2.30 1.04
N LYS A 144 -5.00 -3.51 1.04
CA LYS A 144 -4.31 -4.76 1.40
C LYS A 144 -3.17 -5.12 0.43
N LYS A 145 -3.16 -4.55 -0.77
CA LYS A 145 -2.07 -4.79 -1.73
C LYS A 145 -0.69 -4.51 -1.09
N ASP A 146 -0.57 -3.42 -0.36
CA ASP A 146 0.62 -3.05 0.39
C ASP A 146 0.51 -3.57 1.84
N TYR A 147 0.44 -4.90 1.98
CA TYR A 147 0.00 -5.60 3.20
C TYR A 147 0.85 -5.27 4.43
N GLN A 148 2.18 -5.30 4.28
CA GLN A 148 3.10 -4.96 5.37
C GLN A 148 2.96 -3.48 5.77
N GLN A 149 2.76 -2.58 4.80
CA GLN A 149 2.47 -1.17 5.07
C GLN A 149 1.18 -1.01 5.87
N LEU A 150 0.10 -1.67 5.46
CA LEU A 150 -1.18 -1.65 6.18
C LEU A 150 -1.00 -2.09 7.63
N MET A 151 -0.26 -3.17 7.87
CA MET A 151 0.00 -3.67 9.22
C MET A 151 0.80 -2.66 10.05
N ILE A 152 1.89 -2.11 9.50
CA ILE A 152 2.73 -1.13 10.20
C ILE A 152 1.91 0.11 10.56
N VAL A 153 1.10 0.62 9.64
CA VAL A 153 0.25 1.80 9.89
C VAL A 153 -0.81 1.50 10.95
N ARG A 154 -1.47 0.33 10.88
CA ARG A 154 -2.48 -0.07 11.88
C ARG A 154 -1.89 -0.19 13.27
N ASN A 155 -0.71 -0.82 13.38
CA ASN A 155 -0.03 -0.97 14.67
C ASN A 155 0.49 0.38 15.20
N MET A 156 0.96 1.27 14.33
CA MET A 156 1.33 2.64 14.70
C MET A 156 0.13 3.39 15.29
N VAL A 157 -1.02 3.34 14.65
CA VAL A 157 -2.26 3.97 15.16
C VAL A 157 -2.62 3.43 16.53
N ALA A 158 -2.57 2.11 16.72
CA ALA A 158 -2.90 1.48 18.01
C ALA A 158 -1.88 1.83 19.11
N GLN A 159 -0.57 1.80 18.81
CA GLN A 159 0.48 2.03 19.81
C GLN A 159 0.68 3.50 20.19
N PHE A 160 0.29 4.43 19.32
CA PHE A 160 0.29 5.86 19.61
C PHE A 160 -1.08 6.39 20.08
N ASP A 161 -2.04 5.49 20.34
CA ASP A 161 -3.40 5.84 20.80
C ASP A 161 -4.05 6.92 19.90
N LEU A 162 -3.80 6.84 18.57
CA LEU A 162 -4.38 7.82 17.66
C LEU A 162 -5.90 7.58 17.54
N PRO A 163 -6.73 8.63 17.68
CA PRO A 163 -8.18 8.50 17.72
C PRO A 163 -8.80 8.31 16.33
N LEU A 164 -8.35 7.30 15.59
CA LEU A 164 -8.88 6.97 14.27
C LEU A 164 -8.90 5.46 14.03
N GLU A 165 -9.81 5.01 13.17
CA GLU A 165 -9.91 3.61 12.72
C GLU A 165 -9.13 3.41 11.41
N ILE A 166 -8.33 2.34 11.32
CA ILE A 166 -7.74 1.89 10.05
C ILE A 166 -8.61 0.82 9.42
N VAL A 167 -9.13 1.10 8.23
CA VAL A 167 -10.00 0.19 7.47
C VAL A 167 -9.21 -0.40 6.29
N PRO A 168 -9.04 -1.73 6.22
CA PRO A 168 -8.40 -2.40 5.11
C PRO A 168 -9.34 -2.46 3.90
N GLY A 169 -8.86 -2.07 2.71
CA GLY A 169 -9.55 -2.27 1.43
C GLY A 169 -8.97 -3.45 0.67
N GLU A 170 -9.82 -4.24 0.03
CA GLU A 170 -9.39 -5.41 -0.74
C GLU A 170 -8.52 -5.02 -1.95
N THR A 171 -7.63 -5.93 -2.35
CA THR A 171 -6.80 -5.75 -3.54
C THR A 171 -7.67 -5.86 -4.79
N VAL A 172 -7.79 -4.76 -5.54
CA VAL A 172 -8.46 -4.77 -6.84
C VAL A 172 -7.51 -5.31 -7.91
N ARG A 173 -8.03 -6.18 -8.77
CA ARG A 173 -7.27 -6.86 -9.80
C ARG A 173 -7.82 -6.57 -11.18
N GLU A 174 -6.95 -6.67 -12.18
CA GLU A 174 -7.34 -6.78 -13.59
C GLU A 174 -8.05 -8.11 -13.84
N ALA A 175 -8.72 -8.25 -14.99
CA ALA A 175 -9.47 -9.46 -15.33
C ALA A 175 -8.63 -10.75 -15.36
N ASP A 176 -7.33 -10.61 -15.60
CA ASP A 176 -6.35 -11.71 -15.61
C ASP A 176 -5.70 -12.00 -14.25
N GLY A 177 -6.12 -11.30 -13.19
CA GLY A 177 -5.64 -11.49 -11.82
C GLY A 177 -4.50 -10.57 -11.40
N LEU A 178 -3.89 -9.80 -12.31
CA LEU A 178 -2.84 -8.85 -11.95
C LEU A 178 -3.36 -7.81 -10.95
N ALA A 179 -2.69 -7.65 -9.82
CA ALA A 179 -3.01 -6.59 -8.86
C ALA A 179 -2.81 -5.21 -9.50
N MET A 180 -3.80 -4.33 -9.39
CA MET A 180 -3.70 -2.97 -9.92
C MET A 180 -2.62 -2.18 -9.22
N SER A 181 -1.75 -1.54 -10.00
CA SER A 181 -0.64 -0.73 -9.51
C SER A 181 -0.31 0.39 -10.49
N SER A 182 0.09 1.55 -9.97
CA SER A 182 0.63 2.64 -10.79
C SER A 182 1.86 2.22 -11.61
N ARG A 183 2.62 1.24 -11.11
CA ARG A 183 3.80 0.69 -11.80
C ARG A 183 3.46 -0.25 -12.96
N ASN A 184 2.23 -0.72 -13.08
CA ASN A 184 1.83 -1.55 -14.24
C ASN A 184 1.99 -0.80 -15.57
N THR A 185 1.97 0.54 -15.55
CA THR A 185 2.22 1.37 -16.75
C THR A 185 3.66 1.30 -17.27
N TYR A 186 4.60 0.78 -16.49
CA TYR A 186 5.99 0.61 -16.92
C TYR A 186 6.23 -0.70 -17.69
N LEU A 187 5.28 -1.64 -17.62
CA LEU A 187 5.41 -2.94 -18.28
C LEU A 187 5.30 -2.80 -19.79
N SER A 188 6.21 -3.43 -20.52
CA SER A 188 6.05 -3.69 -21.95
C SER A 188 4.87 -4.62 -22.22
N ALA A 189 4.40 -4.74 -23.44
CA ALA A 189 3.28 -5.63 -23.79
C ALA A 189 3.56 -7.10 -23.42
N ALA A 190 4.78 -7.56 -23.61
CA ALA A 190 5.18 -8.93 -23.24
C ALA A 190 5.21 -9.10 -21.72
N GLU A 191 5.79 -8.16 -20.98
CA GLU A 191 5.81 -8.17 -19.52
C GLU A 191 4.40 -8.06 -18.93
N ARG A 192 3.52 -7.24 -19.53
CA ARG A 192 2.12 -7.12 -19.09
C ARG A 192 1.36 -8.45 -19.23
N THR A 193 1.62 -9.22 -20.29
CA THR A 193 1.03 -10.56 -20.48
C THR A 193 1.54 -11.55 -19.43
N GLU A 194 2.80 -11.45 -19.04
CA GLU A 194 3.44 -12.35 -18.07
C GLU A 194 3.14 -11.94 -16.61
N ALA A 195 2.87 -10.66 -16.33
CA ALA A 195 2.72 -10.10 -14.99
C ALA A 195 1.71 -10.82 -14.06
N PRO A 196 0.58 -11.40 -14.55
CA PRO A 196 -0.33 -12.16 -13.71
C PRO A 196 0.27 -13.40 -13.04
N ARG A 197 1.40 -13.91 -13.52
CA ARG A 197 2.08 -15.10 -12.97
C ARG A 197 2.39 -14.93 -11.48
N LEU A 198 2.82 -13.76 -11.02
CA LEU A 198 3.08 -13.56 -9.60
C LEU A 198 1.86 -13.94 -8.75
N HIS A 199 0.68 -13.44 -9.12
CA HIS A 199 -0.57 -13.80 -8.46
C HIS A 199 -0.88 -15.30 -8.55
N ALA A 200 -0.69 -15.90 -9.73
CA ALA A 200 -0.96 -17.33 -9.95
C ALA A 200 -0.08 -18.22 -9.05
N GLU A 201 1.18 -17.85 -8.87
CA GLU A 201 2.09 -18.59 -7.97
C GLU A 201 1.67 -18.47 -6.50
N LEU A 202 1.27 -17.25 -6.05
CA LEU A 202 0.75 -17.08 -4.69
C LEU A 202 -0.58 -17.81 -4.50
N ALA A 203 -1.44 -17.85 -5.50
CA ALA A 203 -2.71 -18.60 -5.47
C ALA A 203 -2.46 -20.11 -5.39
N SER A 204 -1.47 -20.62 -6.13
CA SER A 204 -1.07 -22.03 -6.06
C SER A 204 -0.59 -22.45 -4.65
N ILE A 205 0.20 -21.58 -3.99
CA ILE A 205 0.58 -21.80 -2.59
C ILE A 205 -0.67 -21.80 -1.70
N GLY A 206 -1.55 -20.82 -1.86
CA GLY A 206 -2.78 -20.70 -1.06
C GLY A 206 -3.66 -21.94 -1.20
N GLU A 207 -3.78 -22.51 -2.39
CA GLU A 207 -4.54 -23.74 -2.63
C GLU A 207 -3.89 -24.96 -1.96
N ALA A 208 -2.57 -25.09 -2.08
CA ALA A 208 -1.82 -26.16 -1.43
C ALA A 208 -1.98 -26.13 0.10
N VAL A 209 -1.91 -24.95 0.70
CA VAL A 209 -2.11 -24.76 2.16
C VAL A 209 -3.55 -25.10 2.56
N ARG A 210 -4.56 -24.64 1.79
CA ARG A 210 -5.97 -24.99 2.03
C ARG A 210 -6.23 -26.48 1.91
N SER A 211 -5.48 -27.19 1.06
CA SER A 211 -5.55 -28.65 0.94
C SER A 211 -4.80 -29.40 2.04
N GLY A 212 -4.25 -28.69 3.02
CA GLY A 212 -3.62 -29.28 4.22
C GLY A 212 -2.10 -29.43 4.13
N ARG A 213 -1.43 -28.89 3.11
CA ARG A 213 0.03 -28.91 3.06
C ARG A 213 0.62 -27.93 4.08
N THR A 214 1.63 -28.40 4.81
CA THR A 214 2.34 -27.65 5.87
C THR A 214 3.86 -27.56 5.61
N ASP A 215 4.33 -28.06 4.51
CA ASP A 215 5.73 -28.00 4.06
C ASP A 215 6.01 -26.65 3.39
N PHE A 216 5.83 -25.56 4.14
CA PHE A 216 5.81 -24.18 3.65
C PHE A 216 7.10 -23.79 2.92
N ASP A 217 8.26 -24.19 3.42
CA ASP A 217 9.55 -23.92 2.76
C ASP A 217 9.63 -24.54 1.36
N SER A 218 9.10 -25.77 1.20
CA SER A 218 9.03 -26.43 -0.11
C SER A 218 8.10 -25.70 -1.07
N LEU A 219 6.92 -25.26 -0.61
CA LEU A 219 5.96 -24.50 -1.41
C LEU A 219 6.57 -23.17 -1.88
N VAL A 220 7.20 -22.43 -0.97
CA VAL A 220 7.88 -21.16 -1.25
C VAL A 220 9.01 -21.34 -2.24
N SER A 221 9.88 -22.35 -2.03
CA SER A 221 11.00 -22.66 -2.93
C SER A 221 10.51 -23.00 -4.34
N GLN A 222 9.49 -23.84 -4.47
CA GLN A 222 8.92 -24.20 -5.78
C GLN A 222 8.36 -22.99 -6.52
N ALA A 223 7.59 -22.14 -5.87
CA ALA A 223 7.04 -20.92 -6.48
C ALA A 223 8.15 -19.94 -6.90
N THR A 224 9.18 -19.78 -6.05
CA THR A 224 10.35 -18.95 -6.35
C THR A 224 11.09 -19.45 -7.59
N HIS A 225 11.31 -20.77 -7.71
CA HIS A 225 11.95 -21.36 -8.89
C HIS A 225 11.10 -21.16 -10.15
N ARG A 226 9.77 -21.41 -10.09
CA ARG A 226 8.89 -21.20 -11.26
C ARG A 226 8.86 -19.75 -11.74
N LEU A 227 8.93 -18.79 -10.82
CA LEU A 227 9.08 -17.37 -11.18
C LEU A 227 10.43 -17.13 -11.87
N ALA A 228 11.53 -17.65 -11.31
CA ALA A 228 12.87 -17.48 -11.88
C ALA A 228 12.98 -18.12 -13.27
N ASP A 229 12.46 -19.33 -13.45
CA ASP A 229 12.44 -20.06 -14.74
C ASP A 229 11.64 -19.29 -15.82
N ALA A 230 10.64 -18.51 -15.40
CA ALA A 230 9.84 -17.64 -16.25
C ALA A 230 10.50 -16.26 -16.50
N GLY A 231 11.74 -16.06 -16.07
CA GLY A 231 12.52 -14.84 -16.32
C GLY A 231 12.29 -13.72 -15.29
N TRP A 232 11.60 -14.00 -14.19
CA TRP A 232 11.49 -13.06 -13.08
C TRP A 232 12.74 -13.07 -12.19
N GLN A 233 12.91 -12.01 -11.43
CA GLN A 233 13.90 -11.90 -10.36
C GLN A 233 13.14 -11.78 -9.02
N PRO A 234 12.84 -12.92 -8.35
CA PRO A 234 12.15 -12.89 -7.07
C PRO A 234 13.02 -12.24 -5.98
N ASP A 235 12.45 -11.24 -5.30
CA ASP A 235 13.06 -10.71 -4.08
C ASP A 235 12.69 -11.63 -2.91
N TYR A 236 11.40 -11.95 -2.78
CA TYR A 236 10.89 -12.93 -1.84
C TYR A 236 9.54 -13.50 -2.27
N VAL A 237 9.28 -14.74 -1.84
CA VAL A 237 7.96 -15.33 -1.63
C VAL A 237 7.94 -15.83 -0.19
N SER A 238 6.88 -15.58 0.56
CA SER A 238 6.85 -15.93 1.99
C SER A 238 5.44 -16.22 2.47
N ILE A 239 5.29 -17.24 3.32
CA ILE A 239 4.05 -17.53 4.04
C ILE A 239 4.20 -17.01 5.46
N ARG A 240 3.30 -16.13 5.87
CA ARG A 240 3.37 -15.41 7.15
C ARG A 240 2.04 -15.49 7.90
N ARG A 241 2.08 -15.32 9.20
CA ARG A 241 0.86 -15.13 10.00
C ARG A 241 0.26 -13.76 9.71
N ARG A 242 -1.05 -13.70 9.54
CA ARG A 242 -1.77 -12.42 9.30
C ARG A 242 -1.70 -11.46 10.49
N ALA A 243 -1.55 -12.00 11.69
CA ALA A 243 -1.60 -11.20 12.92
C ALA A 243 -0.40 -10.27 13.07
N ASP A 244 0.80 -10.73 12.73
CA ASP A 244 2.07 -10.05 13.05
C ASP A 244 3.15 -10.15 11.97
N LEU A 245 2.86 -10.88 10.86
CA LEU A 245 3.80 -11.22 9.79
C LEU A 245 5.01 -12.05 10.25
N ALA A 246 4.97 -12.68 11.41
CA ALA A 246 5.98 -13.66 11.77
C ALA A 246 5.95 -14.86 10.80
N PRO A 247 7.08 -15.56 10.61
CA PRO A 247 7.12 -16.78 9.82
C PRO A 247 6.05 -17.76 10.26
N ALA A 248 5.32 -18.33 9.31
CA ALA A 248 4.26 -19.29 9.59
C ALA A 248 4.82 -20.68 9.91
N THR A 249 4.13 -21.41 10.79
CA THR A 249 4.37 -22.80 11.11
C THR A 249 3.15 -23.67 10.76
N GLY A 250 3.30 -24.98 10.68
CA GLY A 250 2.23 -25.88 10.28
C GLY A 250 1.00 -25.92 11.19
N GLY A 251 1.07 -25.33 12.40
CA GLY A 251 -0.05 -25.21 13.33
C GLY A 251 -0.76 -23.85 13.28
N ASP A 252 -0.26 -22.90 12.50
CA ASP A 252 -0.83 -21.55 12.43
C ASP A 252 -2.10 -21.52 11.56
N THR A 253 -3.08 -20.73 11.99
CA THR A 253 -4.28 -20.37 11.24
C THR A 253 -4.24 -18.89 10.87
N GLY A 254 -4.99 -18.51 9.83
CA GLY A 254 -5.00 -17.10 9.40
C GLY A 254 -3.65 -16.68 8.81
N LEU A 255 -3.32 -17.28 7.68
CA LEU A 255 -2.06 -17.05 6.98
C LEU A 255 -2.23 -16.05 5.84
N VAL A 256 -1.12 -15.49 5.39
CA VAL A 256 -0.99 -14.68 4.19
C VAL A 256 0.24 -15.10 3.43
N VAL A 257 0.10 -15.28 2.13
CA VAL A 257 1.24 -15.44 1.21
C VAL A 257 1.57 -14.06 0.64
N LEU A 258 2.83 -13.67 0.69
CA LEU A 258 3.33 -12.41 0.14
C LEU A 258 4.43 -12.70 -0.87
N GLY A 259 4.47 -11.90 -1.93
CA GLY A 259 5.52 -12.01 -2.93
C GLY A 259 5.92 -10.66 -3.49
N ALA A 260 7.22 -10.52 -3.76
CA ALA A 260 7.79 -9.41 -4.51
C ALA A 260 8.80 -9.94 -5.50
N ALA A 261 8.71 -9.49 -6.74
CA ALA A 261 9.62 -9.89 -7.79
C ALA A 261 9.74 -8.80 -8.86
N LYS A 262 10.89 -8.76 -9.56
CA LYS A 262 11.07 -7.90 -10.72
C LYS A 262 10.77 -8.69 -12.00
N LEU A 263 10.00 -8.06 -12.88
CA LEU A 263 9.80 -8.49 -14.26
C LEU A 263 10.41 -7.41 -15.16
N GLY A 264 11.50 -7.72 -15.83
CA GLY A 264 12.31 -6.71 -16.46
C GLY A 264 12.82 -5.67 -15.45
N ALA A 265 12.54 -4.40 -15.71
CA ALA A 265 12.88 -3.29 -14.81
C ALA A 265 11.81 -3.03 -13.73
N THR A 266 10.59 -3.59 -13.89
CA THR A 266 9.44 -3.27 -13.04
C THR A 266 9.35 -4.23 -11.86
N ARG A 267 9.39 -3.68 -10.65
CA ARG A 267 9.15 -4.43 -9.42
C ARG A 267 7.66 -4.48 -9.09
N LEU A 268 7.13 -5.69 -8.99
CA LEU A 268 5.74 -5.97 -8.65
C LEU A 268 5.64 -6.64 -7.27
N ILE A 269 4.57 -6.34 -6.56
CA ILE A 269 4.23 -6.97 -5.29
C ILE A 269 2.80 -7.48 -5.33
N ASP A 270 2.55 -8.57 -4.64
CA ASP A 270 1.20 -9.09 -4.45
C ASP A 270 1.12 -9.89 -3.15
N ASN A 271 -0.11 -10.18 -2.72
CA ASN A 271 -0.37 -11.04 -1.58
C ASN A 271 -1.73 -11.71 -1.71
N LEU A 272 -1.90 -12.79 -0.92
CA LEU A 272 -3.15 -13.53 -0.83
C LEU A 272 -3.36 -13.96 0.62
N GLU A 273 -4.46 -13.55 1.24
CA GLU A 273 -4.89 -14.08 2.53
C GLU A 273 -5.42 -15.51 2.36
N ILE A 274 -4.96 -16.42 3.20
CA ILE A 274 -5.47 -17.78 3.27
C ILE A 274 -6.46 -17.82 4.43
N ALA A 275 -7.74 -17.98 4.10
CA ALA A 275 -8.77 -18.19 5.11
C ALA A 275 -8.53 -19.54 5.83
N PRO A 276 -8.87 -19.62 7.13
CA PRO A 276 -8.82 -20.87 7.88
C PRO A 276 -9.74 -21.93 7.28
#